data_dfa6459d0c78ec6bd2d4dc62908b95b2
#
_entry.id   dfa6459d0c78ec6bd2d4dc62908b95b2
#
_cell.length_a   1.000
_cell.length_b   1.000
_cell.length_c   1.000
_cell.angle_alpha   90.00
_cell.angle_beta   90.00
_cell.angle_gamma   90.00
#
_symmetry.space_group_name_H-M   'P 1'
#
loop_
_entity.id
_entity.type
_entity.pdbx_description
1 polymer ?
#
loop_
_entity_poly.entity_id
_entity_poly.type
_entity_poly.pdbx_seq_one_letter_code
_entity_poly.pdbx_strand_id
1 'polypeptide(L)'
;MAAVTITSMRVVDATILDLAQLKEVTMNDQELMHEVLGVMLDDTGSQLLLLDAAIRAGDLSACRRLAHYSKGACANVGAERAAAACLRIEQQATNGEVAACSQSLAALRNELDALRNEIGTALQDESPA
;
A
#
# COMPACT_ATOMS: atom_id res chain seq x y z
N MET A 1 -23.93 -1.41 -21.69
CA MET A 1 -23.45 -1.73 -20.72
C MET A 1 -22.21 -1.11 -20.20
N ALA A 2 -22.24 0.18 -20.33
CA ALA A 2 -21.16 1.00 -19.79
C ALA A 2 -21.00 0.77 -18.28
N ALA A 3 -22.10 0.59 -17.57
CA ALA A 3 -22.04 0.39 -16.13
C ALA A 3 -21.27 -0.86 -15.75
N VAL A 4 -21.44 -1.94 -16.51
CA VAL A 4 -20.73 -3.16 -16.24
C VAL A 4 -19.24 -2.98 -16.49
N THR A 5 -18.90 -2.29 -17.55
CA THR A 5 -17.51 -2.02 -17.87
C THR A 5 -16.84 -1.19 -16.79
N ILE A 6 -17.53 -0.18 -16.30
CA ILE A 6 -17.01 0.69 -15.25
C ILE A 6 -16.74 -0.11 -13.99
N THR A 7 -17.65 -1.01 -13.65
CA THR A 7 -17.48 -1.86 -12.46
C THR A 7 -16.23 -2.71 -12.57
N SER A 8 -16.02 -3.32 -13.74
CA SER A 8 -14.82 -4.12 -13.96
C SER A 8 -13.56 -3.30 -13.81
N MET A 9 -13.58 -2.09 -14.33
CA MET A 9 -12.42 -1.21 -14.25
C MET A 9 -12.09 -0.86 -12.81
N ARG A 10 -13.09 -0.63 -11.99
CA ARG A 10 -12.85 -0.30 -10.59
C ARG A 10 -12.17 -1.42 -9.83
N VAL A 11 -12.49 -2.66 -10.18
CA VAL A 11 -11.84 -3.81 -9.54
C VAL A 11 -10.36 -3.84 -9.92
N VAL A 12 -10.05 -3.51 -11.19
CA VAL A 12 -8.68 -3.51 -11.68
C VAL A 12 -7.94 -2.27 -11.21
N ASP A 13 -8.64 -1.14 -11.18
CA ASP A 13 -8.03 0.16 -10.92
C ASP A 13 -8.19 0.55 -9.45
N ALA A 14 -7.49 -0.17 -8.58
CA ALA A 14 -7.42 0.24 -7.18
C ALA A 14 -6.86 1.64 -7.10
N THR A 15 -7.32 2.41 -6.13
CA THR A 15 -6.87 3.79 -5.98
C THR A 15 -5.57 3.87 -5.22
N ILE A 16 -4.82 4.94 -5.46
CA ILE A 16 -3.59 5.21 -4.72
C ILE A 16 -3.95 5.49 -3.26
N LEU A 17 -4.94 6.34 -3.04
CA LEU A 17 -5.39 6.68 -1.70
C LEU A 17 -6.89 6.90 -1.71
N ASP A 18 -7.61 6.12 -0.91
CA ASP A 18 -9.04 6.29 -0.72
C ASP A 18 -9.24 7.34 0.38
N LEU A 19 -9.37 8.59 -0.02
CA LEU A 19 -9.47 9.69 0.92
C LEU A 19 -10.71 9.59 1.81
N ALA A 20 -11.81 9.08 1.27
CA ALA A 20 -13.03 8.91 2.03
C ALA A 20 -12.82 7.94 3.19
N GLN A 21 -12.14 6.82 2.95
CA GLN A 21 -11.83 5.87 4.00
C GLN A 21 -10.89 6.48 5.03
N LEU A 22 -9.89 7.21 4.58
CA LEU A 22 -8.95 7.87 5.48
C LEU A 22 -9.67 8.86 6.39
N LYS A 23 -10.58 9.64 5.84
CA LYS A 23 -11.37 10.58 6.61
C LYS A 23 -12.23 9.86 7.64
N GLU A 24 -12.76 8.71 7.26
CA GLU A 24 -13.61 7.94 8.17
C GLU A 24 -12.83 7.41 9.37
N VAL A 25 -11.65 6.80 9.13
CA VAL A 25 -10.86 6.22 10.23
C VAL A 25 -10.23 7.27 11.12
N THR A 26 -10.09 8.50 10.63
CA THR A 26 -9.51 9.59 11.41
C THR A 26 -10.57 10.58 11.89
N MET A 27 -11.83 10.26 11.69
CA MET A 27 -12.95 11.13 12.07
C MET A 27 -12.80 12.52 11.49
N ASN A 28 -12.31 12.58 10.27
CA ASN A 28 -12.12 13.82 9.51
C ASN A 28 -11.19 14.82 10.19
N ASP A 29 -10.30 14.34 11.04
CA ASP A 29 -9.30 15.17 11.72
C ASP A 29 -8.06 15.24 10.86
N GLN A 30 -7.80 16.41 10.28
CA GLN A 30 -6.72 16.57 9.31
C GLN A 30 -5.34 16.35 9.93
N GLU A 31 -5.15 16.79 11.14
CA GLU A 31 -3.89 16.58 11.83
C GLU A 31 -3.64 15.10 12.06
N LEU A 32 -4.69 14.38 12.47
CA LEU A 32 -4.60 12.95 12.66
C LEU A 32 -4.34 12.23 11.33
N MET A 33 -4.92 12.71 10.22
CA MET A 33 -4.65 12.13 8.90
C MET A 33 -3.17 12.20 8.57
N HIS A 34 -2.55 13.37 8.77
CA HIS A 34 -1.12 13.54 8.53
C HIS A 34 -0.29 12.60 9.40
N GLU A 35 -0.65 12.51 10.66
CA GLU A 35 0.09 11.69 11.62
C GLU A 35 0.00 10.21 11.26
N VAL A 36 -1.21 9.74 10.99
CA VAL A 36 -1.44 8.34 10.65
C VAL A 36 -0.70 7.95 9.37
N LEU A 37 -0.77 8.81 8.35
CA LEU A 37 -0.09 8.53 7.09
C LEU A 37 1.43 8.56 7.25
N GLY A 38 1.94 9.50 8.04
CA GLY A 38 3.37 9.56 8.30
C GLY A 38 3.89 8.31 8.98
N VAL A 39 3.18 7.86 10.01
CA VAL A 39 3.56 6.64 10.72
C VAL A 39 3.50 5.44 9.78
N MET A 40 2.45 5.35 8.96
CA MET A 40 2.29 4.24 8.04
C MET A 40 3.43 4.21 7.01
N LEU A 41 3.80 5.38 6.47
CA LEU A 41 4.88 5.45 5.49
C LEU A 41 6.22 5.06 6.09
N ASP A 42 6.51 5.52 7.30
CA ASP A 42 7.75 5.17 7.99
C ASP A 42 7.81 3.69 8.29
N ASP A 43 6.71 3.16 8.81
CA ASP A 43 6.64 1.75 9.17
C ASP A 43 6.77 0.86 7.94
N THR A 44 6.04 1.19 6.87
CA THR A 44 6.12 0.41 5.63
C THR A 44 7.51 0.52 4.99
N GLY A 45 8.14 1.68 5.09
CA GLY A 45 9.50 1.85 4.63
C GLY A 45 10.47 0.91 5.34
N SER A 46 10.31 0.76 6.65
CA SER A 46 11.11 -0.20 7.42
C SER A 46 10.82 -1.63 6.99
N GLN A 47 9.55 -1.95 6.75
CA GLN A 47 9.17 -3.27 6.29
C GLN A 47 9.77 -3.60 4.93
N LEU A 48 9.90 -2.61 4.06
CA LEU A 48 10.53 -2.82 2.75
C LEU A 48 11.96 -3.30 2.88
N LEU A 49 12.71 -2.75 3.82
CA LEU A 49 14.09 -3.17 4.05
C LEU A 49 14.13 -4.61 4.52
N LEU A 50 13.24 -4.99 5.41
CA LEU A 50 13.17 -6.36 5.91
C LEU A 50 12.72 -7.32 4.81
N LEU A 51 11.76 -6.88 3.97
CA LEU A 51 11.32 -7.68 2.83
C LEU A 51 12.46 -7.93 1.85
N ASP A 52 13.22 -6.89 1.55
CA ASP A 52 14.35 -7.02 0.64
C ASP A 52 15.34 -8.05 1.17
N ALA A 53 15.66 -7.97 2.45
CA ALA A 53 16.58 -8.91 3.07
C ALA A 53 16.03 -10.33 3.04
N ALA A 54 14.74 -10.50 3.33
CA ALA A 54 14.10 -11.81 3.33
C ALA A 54 14.09 -12.42 1.92
N ILE A 55 13.81 -11.61 0.90
CA ILE A 55 13.81 -12.10 -0.48
C ILE A 55 15.23 -12.54 -0.89
N ARG A 56 16.23 -11.74 -0.55
CA ARG A 56 17.62 -12.08 -0.86
C ARG A 56 18.07 -13.37 -0.18
N ALA A 57 17.56 -13.60 1.02
CA ALA A 57 17.88 -14.80 1.77
C ALA A 57 17.05 -16.01 1.34
N GLY A 58 16.04 -15.81 0.51
CA GLY A 58 15.12 -16.86 0.12
C GLY A 58 14.21 -17.29 1.25
N ASP A 59 14.02 -16.42 2.25
CA ASP A 59 13.17 -16.71 3.39
C ASP A 59 11.72 -16.36 3.08
N LEU A 60 11.04 -17.27 2.43
CA LEU A 60 9.68 -17.02 1.96
C LEU A 60 8.67 -16.92 3.10
N SER A 61 8.93 -17.59 4.20
CA SER A 61 8.06 -17.49 5.37
C SER A 61 8.07 -16.05 5.92
N ALA A 62 9.26 -15.46 6.01
CA ALA A 62 9.40 -14.07 6.45
C ALA A 62 8.77 -13.12 5.43
N CYS A 63 8.95 -13.37 4.13
CA CYS A 63 8.35 -12.55 3.09
C CYS A 63 6.83 -12.52 3.23
N ARG A 64 6.24 -13.70 3.42
CA ARG A 64 4.79 -13.80 3.56
C ARG A 64 4.29 -13.01 4.77
N ARG A 65 4.97 -13.18 5.88
CA ARG A 65 4.59 -12.54 7.14
C ARG A 65 4.70 -11.02 7.05
N LEU A 66 5.81 -10.53 6.51
CA LEU A 66 6.06 -9.10 6.38
C LEU A 66 5.09 -8.45 5.40
N ALA A 67 4.81 -9.13 4.28
CA ALA A 67 3.88 -8.63 3.28
C ALA A 67 2.46 -8.58 3.84
N HIS A 68 2.09 -9.59 4.60
CA HIS A 68 0.77 -9.63 5.22
C HIS A 68 0.58 -8.45 6.19
N TYR A 69 1.58 -8.20 7.02
CA TYR A 69 1.53 -7.08 7.94
C TYR A 69 1.42 -5.74 7.20
N SER A 70 2.25 -5.54 6.19
CA SER A 70 2.24 -4.30 5.42
C SER A 70 0.94 -4.10 4.65
N LYS A 71 0.37 -5.20 4.16
CA LYS A 71 -0.93 -5.15 3.47
C LYS A 71 -2.00 -4.57 4.39
N GLY A 72 -2.04 -5.05 5.64
CA GLY A 72 -3.01 -4.56 6.61
C GLY A 72 -2.82 -3.09 6.91
N ALA A 73 -1.57 -2.67 7.10
CA ALA A 73 -1.28 -1.27 7.39
C ALA A 73 -1.71 -0.36 6.25
N CYS A 74 -1.42 -0.75 5.00
CA CYS A 74 -1.80 0.04 3.85
C CYS A 74 -3.31 0.08 3.66
N ALA A 75 -3.97 -1.07 3.78
CA ALA A 75 -5.41 -1.15 3.59
C ALA A 75 -6.16 -0.30 4.62
N ASN A 76 -5.65 -0.26 5.84
CA ASN A 76 -6.31 0.45 6.93
C ASN A 76 -6.45 1.96 6.66
N VAL A 77 -5.51 2.53 5.94
CA VAL A 77 -5.54 3.97 5.64
C VAL A 77 -6.03 4.27 4.23
N GLY A 78 -6.48 3.26 3.51
CA GLY A 78 -7.01 3.47 2.16
C GLY A 78 -5.97 3.47 1.06
N ALA A 79 -4.75 3.01 1.33
CA ALA A 79 -3.70 2.93 0.33
C ALA A 79 -3.85 1.61 -0.45
N GLU A 80 -4.84 1.58 -1.34
CA GLU A 80 -5.29 0.34 -1.97
C GLU A 80 -4.28 -0.27 -2.92
N ARG A 81 -3.60 0.55 -3.70
CA ARG A 81 -2.62 0.04 -4.66
C ARG A 81 -1.40 -0.54 -3.95
N ALA A 82 -0.95 0.12 -2.88
CA ALA A 82 0.14 -0.41 -2.07
C ALA A 82 -0.28 -1.72 -1.40
N ALA A 83 -1.51 -1.77 -0.88
CA ALA A 83 -2.03 -3.00 -0.27
C ALA A 83 -2.09 -4.13 -1.28
N ALA A 84 -2.51 -3.84 -2.51
CA ALA A 84 -2.57 -4.85 -3.57
C ALA A 84 -1.18 -5.38 -3.92
N ALA A 85 -0.17 -4.51 -3.92
CA ALA A 85 1.21 -4.94 -4.17
C ALA A 85 1.70 -5.86 -3.06
N CYS A 86 1.36 -5.56 -1.81
CA CYS A 86 1.69 -6.41 -0.68
C CYS A 86 1.03 -7.78 -0.79
N LEU A 87 -0.24 -7.79 -1.22
CA LEU A 87 -0.96 -9.05 -1.40
C LEU A 87 -0.28 -9.93 -2.45
N ARG A 88 0.19 -9.33 -3.54
CA ARG A 88 0.91 -10.09 -4.56
C ARG A 88 2.16 -10.74 -3.99
N ILE A 89 2.93 -10.00 -3.18
CA ILE A 89 4.12 -10.57 -2.56
C ILE A 89 3.74 -11.73 -1.65
N GLU A 90 2.69 -11.56 -0.85
CA GLU A 90 2.22 -12.59 0.06
C GLU A 90 1.87 -13.87 -0.71
N GLN A 91 1.13 -13.73 -1.81
CA GLN A 91 0.71 -14.87 -2.63
C GLN A 91 1.90 -15.53 -3.31
N GLN A 92 2.82 -14.73 -3.85
CA GLN A 92 4.00 -15.25 -4.53
C GLN A 92 4.92 -15.98 -3.56
N ALA A 93 5.08 -15.45 -2.35
CA ALA A 93 5.86 -16.11 -1.31
C ALA A 93 5.23 -17.45 -0.93
N THR A 94 3.91 -17.48 -0.81
CA THR A 94 3.19 -18.71 -0.52
C THR A 94 3.42 -19.76 -1.61
N ASN A 95 3.53 -19.32 -2.86
CA ASN A 95 3.73 -20.21 -4.01
C ASN A 95 5.21 -20.53 -4.29
N GLY A 96 6.12 -20.03 -3.49
CA GLY A 96 7.54 -20.29 -3.66
C GLY A 96 8.22 -19.51 -4.76
N GLU A 97 7.65 -18.40 -5.18
CA GLU A 97 8.10 -17.64 -6.35
C GLU A 97 9.00 -16.48 -5.94
N VAL A 98 10.25 -16.77 -5.63
CA VAL A 98 11.20 -15.78 -5.11
C VAL A 98 11.43 -14.65 -6.11
N ALA A 99 11.66 -14.99 -7.38
CA ALA A 99 11.92 -13.97 -8.39
C ALA A 99 10.73 -13.02 -8.56
N ALA A 100 9.51 -13.57 -8.51
CA ALA A 100 8.31 -12.75 -8.61
C ALA A 100 8.19 -11.83 -7.41
N CYS A 101 8.56 -12.29 -6.22
CA CYS A 101 8.56 -11.45 -5.02
C CYS A 101 9.48 -10.23 -5.21
N SER A 102 10.63 -10.44 -5.80
CA SER A 102 11.58 -9.36 -6.06
C SER A 102 10.97 -8.30 -6.98
N GLN A 103 10.30 -8.74 -8.04
CA GLN A 103 9.64 -7.83 -8.97
C GLN A 103 8.50 -7.07 -8.29
N SER A 104 7.73 -7.77 -7.48
CA SER A 104 6.62 -7.15 -6.76
C SER A 104 7.10 -6.18 -5.69
N LEU A 105 8.26 -6.42 -5.12
CA LEU A 105 8.86 -5.49 -4.17
C LEU A 105 9.17 -4.16 -4.86
N ALA A 106 9.72 -4.21 -6.07
CA ALA A 106 9.98 -2.99 -6.83
C ALA A 106 8.67 -2.26 -7.13
N ALA A 107 7.62 -3.00 -7.47
CA ALA A 107 6.31 -2.41 -7.70
C ALA A 107 5.77 -1.75 -6.43
N LEU A 108 5.97 -2.39 -5.27
CA LEU A 108 5.52 -1.82 -3.99
C LEU A 108 6.25 -0.51 -3.70
N ARG A 109 7.54 -0.45 -3.96
CA ARG A 109 8.30 0.80 -3.80
C ARG A 109 7.70 1.92 -4.64
N ASN A 110 7.36 1.60 -5.88
CA ASN A 110 6.76 2.58 -6.77
C ASN A 110 5.39 3.04 -6.26
N GLU A 111 4.60 2.12 -5.72
CA GLU A 111 3.30 2.48 -5.18
C GLU A 111 3.42 3.38 -3.95
N LEU A 112 4.42 3.14 -3.12
CA LEU A 112 4.64 3.99 -1.94
C LEU A 112 5.12 5.38 -2.34
N ASP A 113 5.93 5.48 -3.39
CA ASP A 113 6.33 6.78 -3.92
C ASP A 113 5.14 7.53 -4.48
N ALA A 114 4.27 6.83 -5.22
CA ALA A 114 3.04 7.43 -5.75
C ALA A 114 2.14 7.88 -4.61
N LEU A 115 2.08 7.09 -3.54
CA LEU A 115 1.28 7.45 -2.37
C LEU A 115 1.81 8.71 -1.70
N ARG A 116 3.13 8.84 -1.56
CA ARG A 116 3.73 10.05 -1.00
C ARG A 116 3.33 11.28 -1.78
N ASN A 117 3.38 11.17 -3.11
CA ASN A 117 3.01 12.28 -3.98
C ASN A 117 1.53 12.61 -3.86
N GLU A 118 0.70 11.58 -3.79
CA GLU A 118 -0.75 11.78 -3.66
C GLU A 118 -1.10 12.43 -2.33
N ILE A 119 -0.45 12.02 -1.26
CA ILE A 119 -0.67 12.61 0.07
C ILE A 119 -0.31 14.09 0.05
N GLY A 120 0.81 14.43 -0.54
CA GLY A 120 1.23 15.82 -0.65
C GLY A 120 0.20 16.67 -1.38
N THR A 121 -0.37 16.13 -2.45
CA THR A 121 -1.37 16.85 -3.23
C THR A 121 -2.71 16.91 -2.52
N ALA A 122 -3.21 15.74 -2.09
CA ALA A 122 -4.57 15.64 -1.54
C ALA A 122 -4.71 16.41 -0.23
N LEU A 123 -3.75 16.26 0.67
CA LEU A 123 -3.84 16.92 1.97
C LEU A 123 -3.52 18.40 1.89
N GLN A 124 -2.67 18.77 0.94
CA GLN A 124 -2.38 20.17 0.71
C GLN A 124 -3.62 20.90 0.21
N ASP A 125 -4.37 20.25 -0.67
CA ASP A 125 -5.63 20.82 -1.19
C ASP A 125 -6.68 20.95 -0.11
N GLU A 126 -6.62 20.11 0.93
CA GLU A 126 -7.57 20.15 2.04
C GLU A 126 -7.19 21.19 3.08
N SER A 127 -5.98 21.71 3.02
CA SER A 127 -5.52 22.69 4.00
C SER A 127 -6.25 24.02 3.83
N PRO A 128 -6.63 24.65 4.92
CA PRO A 128 -7.15 26.02 4.84
C PRO A 128 -6.02 26.94 4.39
N ALA A 129 -6.33 27.72 3.39
CA ALA A 129 -5.34 28.60 2.79
C ALA A 129 -4.93 29.73 3.76
#